data_813beb09c8f36e8259158820a75aba99
#
_entry.id   813beb09c8f36e8259158820a75aba99
#
_cell.length_a   1.000
_cell.length_b   1.000
_cell.length_c   1.000
_cell.angle_alpha   90.00
_cell.angle_beta   90.00
_cell.angle_gamma   90.00
#
_symmetry.space_group_name_H-M   'P 1'
#
loop_
_entity.id
_entity.type
_entity.pdbx_description
1 polymer ?
#
loop_
_entity_poly.entity_id
_entity_poly.type
_entity_poly.pdbx_seq_one_letter_code
_entity_poly.pdbx_strand_id
1 'polypeptide(L)'
;MSTDADGDGTATDAPRSAVPPAFREYGEESLPQAPAFGHGKHGVADLVVARDGDTPTRLVSDFVKVPYHLTGTLDSDPAEGLTTICLQDPTGAVTQGDRHTLSVAARPGARVHVTTQSATKPQRMKASYAHLEATLVAESGAYVEYVPGPTILNEDARCLQTTAVSAAPDAAVVVGDVFVPDRLSDHDPFGFDHHHSRAEATAADSRGCAGAGGLRPDQRDPRGPAAVGDHPVVGALHAGG
;
A
#
# COMPACT_ATOMS: atom_id res chain seq x y z
N MET A 1 -42.50 -10.97 -12.03
CA MET A 1 -41.86 -9.73 -12.48
C MET A 1 -40.66 -9.53 -11.59
N SER A 2 -39.55 -10.08 -12.02
CA SER A 2 -38.23 -9.92 -11.35
C SER A 2 -37.60 -8.66 -11.89
N THR A 3 -37.25 -7.74 -11.04
CA THR A 3 -36.42 -6.59 -11.38
C THR A 3 -35.00 -6.90 -10.91
N ASP A 4 -34.17 -7.28 -11.86
CA ASP A 4 -32.71 -7.33 -11.70
C ASP A 4 -32.23 -5.90 -11.47
N ALA A 5 -31.68 -5.65 -10.30
CA ALA A 5 -30.93 -4.43 -10.00
C ALA A 5 -29.46 -4.73 -10.35
N ASP A 6 -29.07 -4.41 -11.57
CA ASP A 6 -27.66 -4.33 -11.97
C ASP A 6 -27.01 -3.19 -11.17
N GLY A 7 -26.27 -3.59 -10.14
CA GLY A 7 -25.35 -2.73 -9.44
C GLY A 7 -24.11 -2.53 -10.31
N ASP A 8 -24.12 -1.51 -11.16
CA ASP A 8 -22.93 -1.02 -11.85
C ASP A 8 -21.94 -0.42 -10.83
N GLY A 9 -21.15 -1.32 -10.26
CA GLY A 9 -19.97 -0.95 -9.48
C GLY A 9 -18.85 -0.58 -10.42
N THR A 10 -18.79 0.68 -10.84
CA THR A 10 -17.62 1.22 -11.55
C THR A 10 -16.41 1.13 -10.64
N ALA A 11 -15.74 -0.03 -10.67
CA ALA A 11 -14.37 -0.14 -10.22
C ALA A 11 -13.56 0.82 -11.09
N THR A 12 -13.07 1.89 -10.48
CA THR A 12 -12.24 2.89 -11.15
C THR A 12 -11.00 2.18 -11.65
N ASP A 13 -10.85 2.10 -12.97
CA ASP A 13 -9.76 1.42 -13.66
C ASP A 13 -8.48 2.27 -13.57
N ALA A 14 -7.89 2.32 -12.35
CA ALA A 14 -6.59 2.92 -12.16
C ALA A 14 -5.53 2.01 -12.79
N PRO A 15 -4.56 2.56 -13.54
CA PRO A 15 -3.54 1.75 -14.19
C PRO A 15 -2.71 0.99 -13.15
N ARG A 16 -2.81 -0.33 -13.16
CA ARG A 16 -1.98 -1.17 -12.30
C ARG A 16 -0.52 -1.05 -12.71
N SER A 17 0.34 -0.75 -11.76
CA SER A 17 1.77 -0.70 -11.99
C SER A 17 2.29 -2.06 -12.49
N ALA A 18 3.12 -2.03 -13.55
CA ALA A 18 3.70 -3.25 -14.10
C ALA A 18 4.66 -3.89 -13.08
N VAL A 19 4.50 -5.19 -12.83
CA VAL A 19 5.38 -5.95 -11.95
C VAL A 19 6.81 -5.96 -12.53
N PRO A 20 7.83 -5.56 -11.75
CA PRO A 20 9.23 -5.58 -12.20
C PRO A 20 9.70 -6.98 -12.64
N PRO A 21 10.63 -7.11 -13.62
CA PRO A 21 11.06 -8.40 -14.14
C PRO A 21 11.49 -9.41 -13.07
N ALA A 22 12.33 -9.01 -12.13
CA ALA A 22 12.79 -9.88 -11.04
C ALA A 22 11.63 -10.46 -10.21
N PHE A 23 10.59 -9.67 -9.96
CA PHE A 23 9.43 -10.15 -9.22
C PHE A 23 8.53 -11.08 -10.05
N ARG A 24 8.55 -10.96 -11.37
CA ARG A 24 7.90 -11.96 -12.24
C ARG A 24 8.61 -13.30 -12.17
N GLU A 25 9.94 -13.31 -12.18
CA GLU A 25 10.76 -14.52 -12.00
C GLU A 25 10.47 -15.19 -10.65
N TYR A 26 10.45 -14.43 -9.55
CA TYR A 26 10.06 -14.95 -8.24
C TYR A 26 8.64 -15.52 -8.22
N GLY A 27 7.73 -14.96 -9.00
CA GLY A 27 6.35 -15.45 -9.11
C GLY A 27 6.22 -16.83 -9.78
N GLU A 28 7.21 -17.23 -10.56
CA GLU A 28 7.29 -18.55 -11.22
C GLU A 28 7.86 -19.63 -10.28
N GLU A 29 8.51 -19.24 -9.19
CA GLU A 29 9.05 -20.16 -8.20
C GLU A 29 7.92 -20.87 -7.45
N SER A 30 8.03 -22.17 -7.25
CA SER A 30 7.08 -22.96 -6.50
C SER A 30 7.77 -23.73 -5.37
N LEU A 31 7.07 -23.86 -4.25
CA LEU A 31 7.46 -24.75 -3.17
C LEU A 31 6.43 -25.89 -3.06
N PRO A 32 6.86 -27.11 -2.76
CA PRO A 32 5.95 -28.17 -2.36
C PRO A 32 5.14 -27.71 -1.14
N GLN A 33 3.84 -27.62 -1.26
CA GLN A 33 2.93 -27.25 -0.20
C GLN A 33 2.00 -28.41 0.13
N ALA A 34 1.60 -28.50 1.41
CA ALA A 34 0.55 -29.42 1.77
C ALA A 34 -0.76 -29.05 1.05
N PRO A 35 -1.54 -30.03 0.57
CA PRO A 35 -2.76 -29.76 -0.23
C PRO A 35 -3.81 -28.86 0.45
N ALA A 36 -3.75 -28.76 1.78
CA ALA A 36 -4.67 -27.93 2.56
C ALA A 36 -4.31 -26.44 2.62
N PHE A 37 -3.13 -26.03 2.16
CA PHE A 37 -2.66 -24.65 2.24
C PHE A 37 -2.58 -24.02 0.84
N GLY A 38 -3.26 -22.89 0.67
CA GLY A 38 -3.16 -22.10 -0.55
C GLY A 38 -1.82 -21.34 -0.68
N HIS A 39 -1.64 -20.68 -1.81
CA HIS A 39 -0.41 -19.96 -2.17
C HIS A 39 -0.31 -18.54 -1.55
N GLY A 40 -0.54 -18.40 -0.26
CA GLY A 40 -0.50 -17.13 0.44
C GLY A 40 -1.89 -16.56 0.77
N LYS A 41 -1.90 -15.49 1.53
CA LYS A 41 -3.12 -14.76 1.90
C LYS A 41 -3.47 -13.74 0.81
N HIS A 42 -4.76 -13.58 0.54
CA HIS A 42 -5.28 -12.54 -0.34
C HIS A 42 -6.13 -11.59 0.51
N GLY A 43 -5.47 -10.58 1.08
CA GLY A 43 -6.12 -9.50 1.82
C GLY A 43 -6.68 -8.46 0.87
N VAL A 44 -7.88 -7.98 1.14
CA VAL A 44 -8.50 -6.90 0.38
C VAL A 44 -9.10 -5.88 1.33
N ALA A 45 -8.94 -4.61 1.03
CA ALA A 45 -9.67 -3.52 1.65
C ALA A 45 -10.06 -2.51 0.56
N ASP A 46 -11.37 -2.43 0.26
CA ASP A 46 -11.93 -1.46 -0.67
C ASP A 46 -12.74 -0.44 0.12
N LEU A 47 -12.36 0.82 0.07
CA LEU A 47 -12.89 1.88 0.91
C LEU A 47 -13.39 3.04 0.05
N VAL A 48 -14.60 3.51 0.30
CA VAL A 48 -15.14 4.72 -0.32
C VAL A 48 -15.49 5.72 0.76
N VAL A 49 -14.92 6.90 0.68
CA VAL A 49 -15.23 8.01 1.59
C VAL A 49 -15.91 9.15 0.86
N ALA A 50 -16.83 9.81 1.54
CA ALA A 50 -17.55 10.94 1.01
C ALA A 50 -17.80 12.01 2.07
N ARG A 51 -17.96 13.25 1.62
CA ARG A 51 -18.31 14.41 2.44
C ARG A 51 -19.56 15.07 1.86
N ASP A 52 -20.46 15.47 2.72
CA ASP A 52 -21.66 16.20 2.34
C ASP A 52 -21.60 17.61 2.95
N GLY A 53 -21.42 18.61 2.08
CA GLY A 53 -21.25 20.01 2.48
C GLY A 53 -20.11 20.18 3.48
N ASP A 54 -20.41 20.82 4.61
CA ASP A 54 -19.43 21.12 5.67
C ASP A 54 -19.35 20.00 6.74
N THR A 55 -20.01 18.87 6.53
CA THR A 55 -19.94 17.75 7.49
C THR A 55 -18.58 17.07 7.41
N PRO A 56 -18.11 16.39 8.49
CA PRO A 56 -16.91 15.55 8.41
C PRO A 56 -17.05 14.46 7.35
N THR A 57 -15.94 14.10 6.75
CA THR A 57 -15.87 12.96 5.82
C THR A 57 -16.30 11.67 6.53
N ARG A 58 -17.00 10.80 5.81
CA ARG A 58 -17.48 9.51 6.33
C ARG A 58 -17.09 8.38 5.39
N LEU A 59 -16.85 7.22 5.97
CA LEU A 59 -16.78 5.97 5.21
C LEU A 59 -18.22 5.61 4.78
N VAL A 60 -18.47 5.59 3.48
CA VAL A 60 -19.82 5.34 2.91
C VAL A 60 -19.95 3.95 2.32
N SER A 61 -18.83 3.31 2.02
CA SER A 61 -18.80 1.90 1.59
C SER A 61 -17.47 1.29 1.98
N ASP A 62 -17.51 0.04 2.43
CA ASP A 62 -16.32 -0.75 2.67
C ASP A 62 -16.53 -2.22 2.30
N PHE A 63 -15.48 -2.84 1.81
CA PHE A 63 -15.36 -4.28 1.68
C PHE A 63 -14.00 -4.70 2.21
N VAL A 64 -13.98 -5.54 3.23
CA VAL A 64 -12.74 -5.96 3.90
C VAL A 64 -12.67 -7.47 3.99
N LYS A 65 -11.56 -8.01 3.51
CA LYS A 65 -11.24 -9.45 3.56
C LYS A 65 -9.96 -9.68 4.37
N VAL A 66 -9.99 -10.68 5.24
CA VAL A 66 -8.85 -11.12 6.06
C VAL A 66 -7.55 -11.20 5.24
N PRO A 67 -6.40 -10.69 5.76
CA PRO A 67 -6.14 -10.37 7.17
C PRO A 67 -6.59 -8.98 7.61
N TYR A 68 -7.07 -8.15 6.72
CA TYR A 68 -7.49 -6.82 7.07
C TYR A 68 -8.76 -6.79 7.94
N HIS A 69 -8.79 -5.85 8.86
CA HIS A 69 -9.93 -5.49 9.68
C HIS A 69 -10.08 -3.98 9.71
N LEU A 70 -11.33 -3.54 9.84
CA LEU A 70 -11.68 -2.14 9.97
C LEU A 70 -12.63 -1.97 11.16
N THR A 71 -12.31 -1.04 12.06
CA THR A 71 -13.15 -0.73 13.23
C THR A 71 -14.01 0.52 13.04
N GLY A 72 -13.95 1.13 11.86
CA GLY A 72 -14.62 2.37 11.54
C GLY A 72 -13.66 3.53 11.36
N THR A 73 -14.19 4.74 11.44
CA THR A 73 -13.45 6.00 11.30
C THR A 73 -13.14 6.61 12.65
N LEU A 74 -12.04 7.36 12.72
CA LEU A 74 -11.62 8.14 13.88
C LEU A 74 -11.69 9.63 13.50
N ASP A 75 -12.47 10.40 14.26
CA ASP A 75 -12.69 11.83 14.03
C ASP A 75 -11.87 12.69 15.01
N SER A 76 -10.73 12.19 15.46
CA SER A 76 -9.87 12.85 16.45
C SER A 76 -8.82 13.77 15.86
N ASP A 77 -8.69 13.83 14.53
CA ASP A 77 -7.72 14.69 13.88
C ASP A 77 -8.13 16.16 14.02
N PRO A 78 -7.19 17.07 14.38
CA PRO A 78 -7.47 18.50 14.50
C PRO A 78 -7.74 19.19 13.14
N ALA A 79 -7.39 18.57 12.01
CA ALA A 79 -7.64 19.13 10.68
C ALA A 79 -9.14 19.05 10.34
N GLU A 80 -9.72 20.19 10.02
CA GLU A 80 -11.15 20.31 9.75
C GLU A 80 -11.62 19.38 8.62
N GLY A 81 -12.62 18.56 8.92
CA GLY A 81 -13.24 17.63 7.99
C GLY A 81 -12.40 16.41 7.62
N LEU A 82 -11.20 16.27 8.17
CA LEU A 82 -10.35 15.11 7.98
C LEU A 82 -10.84 13.95 8.85
N THR A 83 -10.95 12.78 8.24
CA THR A 83 -11.33 11.54 8.92
C THR A 83 -10.19 10.55 8.80
N THR A 84 -9.82 9.90 9.90
CA THR A 84 -8.77 8.89 9.92
C THR A 84 -9.35 7.49 9.84
N ILE A 85 -8.81 6.68 8.93
CA ILE A 85 -9.07 5.25 8.82
C ILE A 85 -7.80 4.51 9.23
N CYS A 86 -7.90 3.72 10.31
CA CYS A 86 -6.81 2.84 10.75
C CYS A 86 -7.11 1.42 10.29
N LEU A 87 -6.42 0.99 9.23
CA LEU A 87 -6.53 -0.37 8.73
C LEU A 87 -5.73 -1.31 9.63
N GLN A 88 -6.37 -2.35 10.12
CA GLN A 88 -5.76 -3.31 11.04
C GLN A 88 -5.36 -4.59 10.30
N ASP A 89 -4.15 -5.04 10.52
CA ASP A 89 -3.68 -6.40 10.26
C ASP A 89 -3.12 -6.93 11.57
N PRO A 90 -3.80 -7.84 12.27
CA PRO A 90 -3.42 -8.26 13.62
C PRO A 90 -2.01 -8.80 13.75
N THR A 91 -1.45 -9.35 12.71
CA THR A 91 -0.09 -9.89 12.71
C THR A 91 0.93 -8.93 12.09
N GLY A 92 0.51 -8.14 11.13
CA GLY A 92 1.38 -7.36 10.27
C GLY A 92 2.39 -8.22 9.47
N ALA A 93 2.35 -9.53 9.64
CA ALA A 93 3.28 -10.44 8.98
C ALA A 93 2.80 -10.80 7.57
N VAL A 94 3.68 -10.60 6.58
CA VAL A 94 3.46 -11.04 5.21
C VAL A 94 4.52 -12.06 4.81
N THR A 95 4.10 -13.07 4.06
CA THR A 95 4.91 -14.21 3.71
C THR A 95 4.88 -14.47 2.21
N GLN A 96 5.63 -15.46 1.77
CA GLN A 96 5.69 -15.85 0.36
C GLN A 96 4.30 -16.10 -0.23
N GLY A 97 4.02 -15.49 -1.37
CA GLY A 97 2.74 -15.61 -2.07
C GLY A 97 1.63 -14.72 -1.56
N ASP A 98 1.81 -13.98 -0.45
CA ASP A 98 0.80 -13.05 0.03
C ASP A 98 0.55 -11.91 -0.98
N ARG A 99 -0.72 -11.58 -1.16
CA ARG A 99 -1.20 -10.48 -2.02
C ARG A 99 -2.20 -9.65 -1.23
N HIS A 100 -1.83 -8.43 -0.94
CA HIS A 100 -2.69 -7.51 -0.20
C HIS A 100 -3.04 -6.33 -1.11
N THR A 101 -4.31 -6.05 -1.25
CA THR A 101 -4.82 -4.94 -2.07
C THR A 101 -5.58 -3.97 -1.18
N LEU A 102 -5.23 -2.70 -1.27
CA LEU A 102 -5.97 -1.59 -0.70
C LEU A 102 -6.47 -0.69 -1.83
N SER A 103 -7.75 -0.36 -1.80
CA SER A 103 -8.36 0.64 -2.68
C SER A 103 -9.03 1.71 -1.85
N VAL A 104 -8.74 2.96 -2.12
CA VAL A 104 -9.34 4.12 -1.45
C VAL A 104 -9.86 5.08 -2.50
N ALA A 105 -11.16 5.31 -2.50
CA ALA A 105 -11.81 6.30 -3.35
C ALA A 105 -12.39 7.43 -2.49
N ALA A 106 -11.82 8.61 -2.63
CA ALA A 106 -12.29 9.84 -2.00
C ALA A 106 -13.16 10.63 -2.98
N ARG A 107 -14.46 10.71 -2.67
CA ARG A 107 -15.46 11.45 -3.44
C ARG A 107 -15.19 12.96 -3.35
N PRO A 108 -15.86 13.81 -4.17
CA PRO A 108 -15.58 15.24 -4.22
C PRO A 108 -15.56 15.89 -2.83
N GLY A 109 -14.51 16.65 -2.53
CA GLY A 109 -14.31 17.36 -1.29
C GLY A 109 -14.07 16.51 -0.04
N ALA A 110 -14.03 15.18 -0.15
CA ALA A 110 -13.72 14.29 0.96
C ALA A 110 -12.25 14.42 1.40
N ARG A 111 -12.03 14.30 2.71
CA ARG A 111 -10.69 14.42 3.32
C ARG A 111 -10.42 13.21 4.19
N VAL A 112 -9.41 12.42 3.86
CA VAL A 112 -9.12 11.16 4.57
C VAL A 112 -7.63 10.97 4.80
N HIS A 113 -7.30 10.52 6.01
CA HIS A 113 -6.00 9.95 6.36
C HIS A 113 -6.15 8.44 6.53
N VAL A 114 -5.41 7.66 5.76
CA VAL A 114 -5.39 6.20 5.85
C VAL A 114 -4.03 5.75 6.37
N THR A 115 -4.06 5.03 7.47
CA THR A 115 -2.86 4.48 8.10
C THR A 115 -3.09 3.02 8.51
N THR A 116 -2.06 2.37 9.05
CA THR A 116 -2.16 1.00 9.55
C THR A 116 -1.88 0.93 11.05
N GLN A 117 -2.50 -0.03 11.74
CA GLN A 117 -2.33 -0.21 13.18
C GLN A 117 -0.89 -0.55 13.57
N SER A 118 -0.17 -1.27 12.73
CA SER A 118 1.15 -1.80 13.05
C SER A 118 2.07 -1.77 11.83
N ALA A 119 3.36 -1.98 12.08
CA ALA A 119 4.33 -2.21 11.04
C ALA A 119 3.99 -3.46 10.20
N THR A 120 4.21 -3.37 8.90
CA THR A 120 4.21 -4.54 8.00
C THR A 120 5.56 -5.25 8.11
N LYS A 121 5.54 -6.56 8.24
CA LYS A 121 6.74 -7.37 8.49
C LYS A 121 6.86 -8.48 7.44
N PRO A 122 7.48 -8.21 6.28
CA PRO A 122 7.85 -9.25 5.34
C PRO A 122 8.80 -10.24 6.01
N GLN A 123 8.37 -11.50 6.05
CA GLN A 123 9.09 -12.60 6.68
C GLN A 123 10.07 -13.24 5.68
N ARG A 124 10.96 -14.09 6.18
CA ARG A 124 11.84 -14.92 5.35
C ARG A 124 11.04 -15.71 4.31
N MET A 125 11.49 -15.70 3.08
CA MET A 125 10.85 -16.37 1.94
C MET A 125 11.85 -17.29 1.25
N LYS A 126 11.39 -18.51 0.94
CA LYS A 126 12.19 -19.48 0.18
C LYS A 126 11.83 -19.47 -1.31
N ALA A 127 10.65 -18.99 -1.64
CA ALA A 127 10.17 -18.86 -3.00
C ALA A 127 9.07 -17.78 -3.08
N SER A 128 8.80 -17.26 -4.27
CA SER A 128 7.82 -16.22 -4.51
C SER A 128 8.13 -14.93 -3.74
N TYR A 129 7.17 -14.07 -3.55
CA TYR A 129 7.30 -12.76 -2.88
C TYR A 129 5.95 -12.31 -2.31
N ALA A 130 5.96 -11.36 -1.39
CA ALA A 130 4.77 -10.64 -0.97
C ALA A 130 4.55 -9.40 -1.83
N HIS A 131 3.31 -9.12 -2.23
CA HIS A 131 2.93 -7.90 -2.93
C HIS A 131 1.86 -7.13 -2.14
N LEU A 132 2.18 -5.89 -1.83
CA LEU A 132 1.30 -4.92 -1.21
C LEU A 132 0.96 -3.87 -2.26
N GLU A 133 -0.29 -3.84 -2.70
CA GLU A 133 -0.79 -2.95 -3.74
C GLU A 133 -1.78 -1.95 -3.14
N ALA A 134 -1.56 -0.67 -3.38
CA ALA A 134 -2.50 0.39 -3.02
C ALA A 134 -2.96 1.14 -4.26
N THR A 135 -4.24 1.44 -4.34
CA THR A 135 -4.85 2.28 -5.37
C THR A 135 -5.60 3.42 -4.69
N LEU A 136 -5.20 4.64 -5.00
CA LEU A 136 -5.77 5.85 -4.40
C LEU A 136 -6.43 6.68 -5.49
N VAL A 137 -7.71 6.98 -5.32
CA VAL A 137 -8.47 7.85 -6.22
C VAL A 137 -8.96 9.06 -5.45
N ALA A 138 -8.56 10.25 -5.87
CA ALA A 138 -8.99 11.52 -5.29
C ALA A 138 -9.78 12.30 -6.33
N GLU A 139 -11.09 12.42 -6.13
CA GLU A 139 -11.97 13.22 -6.97
C GLU A 139 -11.81 14.73 -6.69
N SER A 140 -12.53 15.58 -7.44
CA SER A 140 -12.42 17.04 -7.35
C SER A 140 -12.44 17.57 -5.92
N GLY A 141 -11.44 18.38 -5.55
CA GLY A 141 -11.27 18.98 -4.23
C GLY A 141 -11.01 17.98 -3.09
N ALA A 142 -10.81 16.69 -3.38
CA ALA A 142 -10.54 15.70 -2.36
C ALA A 142 -9.10 15.80 -1.83
N TYR A 143 -8.90 15.38 -0.59
CA TYR A 143 -7.61 15.27 0.07
C TYR A 143 -7.40 13.87 0.63
N VAL A 144 -6.35 13.20 0.21
CA VAL A 144 -6.01 11.84 0.64
C VAL A 144 -4.60 11.79 1.19
N GLU A 145 -4.45 11.33 2.41
CA GLU A 145 -3.16 10.93 2.98
C GLU A 145 -3.12 9.40 3.12
N TYR A 146 -2.12 8.77 2.53
CA TYR A 146 -1.82 7.36 2.74
C TYR A 146 -0.44 7.22 3.35
N VAL A 147 -0.40 7.08 4.66
CA VAL A 147 0.83 6.94 5.45
C VAL A 147 0.73 5.68 6.30
N PRO A 148 0.99 4.50 5.74
CA PRO A 148 1.00 3.26 6.49
C PRO A 148 2.12 3.24 7.52
N GLY A 149 2.01 2.36 8.51
CA GLY A 149 3.11 2.06 9.41
C GLY A 149 4.33 1.53 8.64
N PRO A 150 5.52 1.55 9.26
CA PRO A 150 6.75 1.18 8.58
C PRO A 150 6.75 -0.28 8.13
N THR A 151 7.48 -0.55 7.04
CA THR A 151 7.77 -1.91 6.58
C THR A 151 9.11 -2.35 7.16
N ILE A 152 9.10 -3.39 7.99
CA ILE A 152 10.30 -3.97 8.62
C ILE A 152 10.70 -5.22 7.83
N LEU A 153 11.80 -5.13 7.09
CA LEU A 153 12.27 -6.20 6.21
C LEU A 153 13.12 -7.20 6.99
N ASN A 154 12.64 -8.43 7.13
CA ASN A 154 13.42 -9.49 7.75
C ASN A 154 14.41 -10.11 6.75
N GLU A 155 15.33 -10.93 7.27
CA GLU A 155 16.30 -11.70 6.47
C GLU A 155 15.59 -12.51 5.38
N ASP A 156 16.17 -12.58 4.18
CA ASP A 156 15.65 -13.27 3.00
C ASP A 156 14.22 -12.83 2.58
N ALA A 157 13.74 -11.66 3.01
CA ALA A 157 12.44 -11.16 2.61
C ALA A 157 12.42 -10.65 1.15
N ARG A 158 11.31 -10.90 0.45
CA ARG A 158 11.05 -10.40 -0.91
C ARG A 158 9.72 -9.66 -0.92
N CYS A 159 9.78 -8.33 -1.00
CA CYS A 159 8.58 -7.49 -0.88
C CYS A 159 8.48 -6.50 -2.03
N LEU A 160 7.36 -6.54 -2.72
CA LEU A 160 6.95 -5.55 -3.71
C LEU A 160 5.86 -4.68 -3.12
N GLN A 161 6.06 -3.35 -3.13
CA GLN A 161 5.04 -2.37 -2.77
C GLN A 161 4.76 -1.50 -3.98
N THR A 162 3.49 -1.36 -4.34
CA THR A 162 3.07 -0.52 -5.45
C THR A 162 1.92 0.37 -5.03
N THR A 163 2.02 1.66 -5.32
CA THR A 163 0.95 2.63 -5.07
C THR A 163 0.62 3.35 -6.36
N ALA A 164 -0.61 3.20 -6.82
CA ALA A 164 -1.15 3.92 -7.96
C ALA A 164 -2.06 5.05 -7.46
N VAL A 165 -1.84 6.26 -7.96
CA VAL A 165 -2.62 7.43 -7.59
C VAL A 165 -3.29 7.99 -8.84
N SER A 166 -4.60 8.23 -8.76
CA SER A 166 -5.36 9.00 -9.72
C SER A 166 -6.00 10.18 -9.01
N ALA A 167 -5.63 11.39 -9.40
CA ALA A 167 -6.10 12.61 -8.74
C ALA A 167 -6.70 13.58 -9.76
N ALA A 168 -7.82 14.20 -9.39
CA ALA A 168 -8.36 15.33 -10.11
C ALA A 168 -7.39 16.54 -10.01
N PRO A 169 -7.42 17.49 -10.96
CA PRO A 169 -6.46 18.61 -10.99
C PRO A 169 -6.46 19.50 -9.73
N ASP A 170 -7.56 19.53 -9.01
CA ASP A 170 -7.76 20.30 -7.79
C ASP A 170 -7.77 19.44 -6.51
N ALA A 171 -7.44 18.14 -6.64
CA ALA A 171 -7.28 17.23 -5.53
C ALA A 171 -5.82 17.18 -5.05
N ALA A 172 -5.61 16.81 -3.79
CA ALA A 172 -4.27 16.61 -3.25
C ALA A 172 -4.13 15.21 -2.64
N VAL A 173 -3.00 14.56 -2.94
CA VAL A 173 -2.67 13.24 -2.40
C VAL A 173 -1.26 13.25 -1.82
N VAL A 174 -1.14 12.75 -0.61
CA VAL A 174 0.13 12.54 0.09
C VAL A 174 0.34 11.04 0.29
N VAL A 175 1.47 10.52 -0.15
CA VAL A 175 1.87 9.12 0.08
C VAL A 175 3.17 9.11 0.85
N GLY A 176 3.18 8.45 2.00
CA GLY A 176 4.38 8.23 2.81
C GLY A 176 4.75 6.75 2.83
N ASP A 177 6.03 6.45 2.66
CA ASP A 177 6.58 5.11 2.76
C ASP A 177 7.84 5.13 3.62
N VAL A 178 7.88 4.25 4.62
CA VAL A 178 9.02 4.11 5.52
C VAL A 178 9.38 2.64 5.61
N PHE A 179 10.61 2.30 5.33
CA PHE A 179 11.09 0.95 5.57
C PHE A 179 12.27 0.90 6.54
N VAL A 180 12.36 -0.19 7.26
CA VAL A 180 13.42 -0.49 8.22
C VAL A 180 14.13 -1.76 7.72
N PRO A 181 15.42 -1.66 7.36
CA PRO A 181 16.15 -2.79 6.80
C PRO A 181 16.66 -3.73 7.91
N ASP A 182 15.84 -4.44 8.50
CA ASP A 182 15.96 -5.30 9.67
C ASP A 182 16.35 -4.66 10.96
N ARG A 183 16.14 -4.95 12.02
CA ARG A 183 16.60 -4.69 13.01
C ARG A 183 16.21 -4.97 14.25
N LEU A 184 15.26 -5.60 14.49
CA LEU A 184 14.79 -5.98 15.81
C LEU A 184 15.33 -7.35 16.24
N SER A 185 16.23 -7.92 15.47
CA SER A 185 16.85 -9.22 15.70
C SER A 185 18.38 -9.16 15.57
N ASP A 186 19.06 -10.25 15.84
CA ASP A 186 20.52 -10.34 15.80
C ASP A 186 21.10 -10.48 14.37
N HIS A 187 20.29 -10.17 13.34
CA HIS A 187 20.73 -10.25 11.95
C HIS A 187 21.40 -8.95 11.50
N ASP A 188 22.24 -9.07 10.50
CA ASP A 188 22.83 -7.91 9.87
C ASP A 188 21.78 -7.06 9.16
N PRO A 189 21.80 -5.74 9.29
CA PRO A 189 20.97 -4.85 8.51
C PRO A 189 21.16 -5.13 7.01
N PHE A 190 20.05 -5.06 6.25
CA PHE A 190 20.03 -5.37 4.82
C PHE A 190 20.21 -6.85 4.47
N GLY A 191 19.85 -7.76 5.36
CA GLY A 191 19.81 -9.21 5.11
C GLY A 191 18.66 -9.69 4.24
N PHE A 192 17.75 -8.80 3.78
CA PHE A 192 16.65 -9.15 2.89
C PHE A 192 17.12 -9.37 1.43
N ASP A 193 16.40 -10.20 0.68
CA ASP A 193 16.73 -10.47 -0.72
C ASP A 193 16.38 -9.29 -1.65
N HIS A 194 15.12 -8.81 -1.57
CA HIS A 194 14.66 -7.77 -2.48
C HIS A 194 13.50 -6.98 -1.91
N HIS A 195 13.66 -5.67 -1.86
CA HIS A 195 12.59 -4.72 -1.61
C HIS A 195 12.46 -3.77 -2.80
N HIS A 196 11.24 -3.59 -3.28
CA HIS A 196 10.93 -2.62 -4.32
C HIS A 196 9.67 -1.85 -3.94
N SER A 197 9.79 -0.55 -3.82
CA SER A 197 8.68 0.36 -3.62
C SER A 197 8.53 1.27 -4.83
N ARG A 198 7.31 1.45 -5.30
CA ARG A 198 6.98 2.32 -6.43
C ARG A 198 5.66 3.02 -6.19
N ALA A 199 5.68 4.35 -6.30
CA ALA A 199 4.49 5.17 -6.34
C ALA A 199 4.38 5.85 -7.70
N GLU A 200 3.24 5.77 -8.33
CA GLU A 200 2.92 6.41 -9.62
C GLU A 200 1.65 7.23 -9.48
N ALA A 201 1.74 8.50 -9.85
CA ALA A 201 0.59 9.39 -9.91
C ALA A 201 0.24 9.71 -11.37
N THR A 202 -1.03 9.63 -11.68
CA THR A 202 -1.60 10.08 -12.97
C THR A 202 -2.55 11.23 -12.67
N ALA A 203 -2.23 12.43 -13.14
CA ALA A 203 -3.16 13.54 -13.16
C ALA A 203 -3.95 13.50 -14.48
N ALA A 204 -5.17 14.03 -14.49
CA ALA A 204 -6.07 13.96 -15.64
C ALA A 204 -5.48 14.58 -16.94
N ASP A 205 -4.50 15.50 -16.85
CA ASP A 205 -3.90 16.21 -17.98
C ASP A 205 -2.39 15.96 -18.17
N SER A 206 -1.73 15.24 -17.29
CA SER A 206 -0.29 14.99 -17.43
C SER A 206 0.14 13.76 -16.63
N ARG A 207 1.22 13.09 -17.07
CA ARG A 207 1.91 12.12 -16.21
C ARG A 207 2.49 12.86 -15.02
N GLY A 208 1.89 12.66 -13.86
CA GLY A 208 2.36 13.19 -12.61
C GLY A 208 3.69 12.60 -12.17
N CYS A 209 4.09 12.96 -10.98
CA CYS A 209 5.33 12.50 -10.36
C CYS A 209 5.32 10.98 -10.15
N ALA A 210 6.38 10.31 -10.57
CA ALA A 210 6.60 8.89 -10.26
C ALA A 210 7.88 8.76 -9.43
N GLY A 211 7.76 8.07 -8.29
CA GLY A 211 8.88 7.69 -7.47
C GLY A 211 9.04 6.17 -7.45
N ALA A 212 10.22 5.66 -7.70
CA ALA A 212 10.50 4.24 -7.57
C ALA A 212 11.87 4.03 -6.91
N GLY A 213 11.92 3.13 -5.95
CA GLY A 213 13.14 2.69 -5.29
C GLY A 213 13.16 1.18 -5.17
N GLY A 214 14.25 0.55 -5.59
CA GLY A 214 14.46 -0.89 -5.43
C GLY A 214 15.81 -1.15 -4.78
N LEU A 215 15.85 -2.02 -3.81
CA LEU A 215 17.05 -2.45 -3.11
C LEU A 215 17.20 -3.96 -3.19
N ARG A 216 18.37 -4.36 -3.69
CA ARG A 216 18.88 -5.75 -3.67
C ARG A 216 20.26 -5.72 -3.04
N PRO A 217 20.37 -5.99 -1.75
CA PRO A 217 21.64 -5.86 -1.02
C PRO A 217 22.77 -6.73 -1.56
N ASP A 218 22.43 -7.88 -2.16
CA ASP A 218 23.38 -8.77 -2.83
C ASP A 218 23.99 -8.21 -4.11
N GLN A 219 23.29 -7.27 -4.77
CA GLN A 219 23.71 -6.70 -6.07
C GLN A 219 24.28 -5.29 -5.96
N ARG A 220 23.95 -4.57 -4.91
CA ARG A 220 24.39 -3.19 -4.68
C ARG A 220 24.50 -2.91 -3.20
N ASP A 221 25.65 -2.40 -2.76
CA ASP A 221 25.81 -1.96 -1.37
C ASP A 221 24.77 -0.88 -1.02
N PRO A 222 23.81 -1.18 -0.16
CA PRO A 222 22.77 -0.23 0.22
C PRO A 222 23.30 0.92 1.08
N ARG A 223 24.52 0.79 1.63
CA ARG A 223 25.19 1.82 2.42
C ARG A 223 25.96 2.81 1.55
N GLY A 224 26.04 2.55 0.24
CA GLY A 224 26.71 3.44 -0.70
C GLY A 224 26.03 4.81 -0.84
N PRO A 225 26.77 5.86 -1.24
CA PRO A 225 26.30 7.26 -1.23
C PRO A 225 25.13 7.54 -2.18
N ALA A 226 24.82 6.63 -3.08
CA ALA A 226 23.69 6.74 -3.99
C ALA A 226 22.52 5.82 -3.62
N ALA A 227 22.53 5.26 -2.42
CA ALA A 227 21.48 4.41 -1.87
C ALA A 227 20.97 5.00 -0.53
N VAL A 228 20.91 4.22 0.50
CA VAL A 228 20.36 4.62 1.81
C VAL A 228 21.43 5.10 2.80
N GLY A 229 22.69 4.85 2.55
CA GLY A 229 23.77 5.11 3.52
C GLY A 229 23.65 4.23 4.77
N ASP A 230 24.24 4.69 5.86
CA ASP A 230 24.21 3.97 7.15
C ASP A 230 22.93 4.26 7.99
N HIS A 231 21.85 4.73 7.36
CA HIS A 231 20.62 5.03 8.07
C HIS A 231 19.82 3.76 8.34
N PRO A 232 19.40 3.52 9.60
CA PRO A 232 18.61 2.34 9.96
C PRO A 232 17.14 2.43 9.51
N VAL A 233 16.71 3.62 9.07
CA VAL A 233 15.35 3.89 8.61
C VAL A 233 15.39 4.78 7.38
N VAL A 234 14.63 4.42 6.36
CA VAL A 234 14.47 5.21 5.14
C VAL A 234 13.00 5.50 4.91
N GLY A 235 12.71 6.76 4.64
CA GLY A 235 11.36 7.22 4.34
C GLY A 235 11.33 7.98 3.01
N ALA A 236 10.24 7.83 2.28
CA ALA A 236 9.92 8.62 1.11
C ALA A 236 8.54 9.25 1.27
N LEU A 237 8.43 10.53 0.98
CA LEU A 237 7.17 11.25 0.94
C LEU A 237 6.94 11.75 -0.48
N HIS A 238 5.80 11.40 -1.05
CA HIS A 238 5.36 11.86 -2.35
C HIS A 238 4.10 12.70 -2.17
N ALA A 239 4.13 13.92 -2.67
CA ALA A 239 2.98 14.82 -2.68
C ALA A 239 2.69 15.23 -4.11
N GLY A 240 1.43 15.23 -4.48
CA GLY A 240 0.94 15.67 -5.79
C GLY A 240 -0.36 16.43 -5.62
N GLY A 241 -0.53 17.48 -6.39
CA GLY A 241 -1.73 18.30 -6.48
C GLY A 241 -1.79 18.98 -7.83
#